data_c13633bd6091ac6946f727a4b2048456
#
_entry.id   c13633bd6091ac6946f727a4b2048456
#
_cell.length_a   1.000
_cell.length_b   1.000
_cell.length_c   1.000
_cell.angle_alpha   90.00
_cell.angle_beta   90.00
_cell.angle_gamma   90.00
#
_symmetry.space_group_name_H-M   'P 1'
#
loop_
_entity.id
_entity.type
_entity.pdbx_description
1 polymer ?
#
loop_
_entity_poly.entity_id
_entity_poly.type
_entity_poly.pdbx_seq_one_letter_code
_entity_poly.pdbx_strand_id
1 'polypeptide(L)'
;KDEVYNWKNTKYAIFRNTWDYFEKFEEFNNWIIKTKTKTKFINCIELVKWNTDKKYLKFLSDKGINVSKTEFINKKSSISLSDLFKKTQFDQAIIKPCISGAAKDTYRLNKSNFHRFEKTFNSLLKKNDMIFQEFLSNITIFGEISLIFIGKQFTHAVKKIAKKGDFRVQDDHGGTVEVYNPVKEEIEFAKLCVSKCPSQPIYARVDLIY
;
A
#
# COMPACT_ATOMS: atom_id res chain seq x y z
N LYS A 1 -5.94 12.66 16.70
CA LYS A 1 -7.02 12.45 17.63
C LYS A 1 -6.86 13.06 19.02
N ASP A 2 -5.75 13.53 19.49
CA ASP A 2 -5.69 14.14 20.80
C ASP A 2 -5.19 15.58 20.67
N GLU A 3 -6.11 16.49 20.42
CA GLU A 3 -5.87 17.93 20.57
C GLU A 3 -5.41 18.29 21.99
N VAL A 4 -5.68 17.39 22.94
CA VAL A 4 -5.34 17.51 24.37
C VAL A 4 -3.94 16.94 24.69
N TYR A 5 -3.36 16.06 23.85
CA TYR A 5 -2.07 15.46 24.18
C TYR A 5 -0.90 16.42 23.91
N ASN A 6 -0.11 16.66 24.94
CA ASN A 6 1.09 17.51 24.81
C ASN A 6 2.29 16.73 24.24
N TRP A 7 2.42 16.75 22.93
CA TRP A 7 3.49 16.05 22.21
C TRP A 7 4.91 16.51 22.57
N LYS A 8 5.09 17.65 23.25
CA LYS A 8 6.39 18.07 23.78
C LYS A 8 6.91 17.14 24.88
N ASN A 9 6.03 16.39 25.53
CA ASN A 9 6.38 15.40 26.54
C ASN A 9 6.80 14.05 25.95
N THR A 10 6.74 13.89 24.63
CA THR A 10 7.09 12.66 23.91
C THR A 10 8.38 12.84 23.13
N LYS A 11 9.42 12.10 23.49
CA LYS A 11 10.73 12.19 22.84
C LYS A 11 10.69 11.58 21.42
N TYR A 12 9.99 10.44 21.25
CA TYR A 12 9.87 9.71 19.99
C TYR A 12 8.44 9.23 19.78
N ALA A 13 7.99 9.24 18.53
CA ALA A 13 6.71 8.66 18.10
C ALA A 13 6.91 7.76 16.87
N ILE A 14 6.25 6.60 16.85
CA ILE A 14 6.27 5.67 15.72
C ILE A 14 4.85 5.39 15.26
N PHE A 15 4.63 5.41 13.94
CA PHE A 15 3.37 4.98 13.35
C PHE A 15 3.33 3.45 13.28
N ARG A 16 2.34 2.86 13.95
CA ARG A 16 2.12 1.40 13.94
C ARG A 16 0.70 1.04 13.52
N ASN A 17 -0.29 1.65 14.13
CA ASN A 17 -1.70 1.27 14.06
C ASN A 17 -2.61 2.46 13.73
N THR A 18 -2.16 3.37 12.88
CA THR A 18 -2.98 4.50 12.41
C THR A 18 -3.69 4.07 11.13
N TRP A 19 -4.85 3.40 11.26
CA TRP A 19 -5.55 2.78 10.14
C TRP A 19 -6.53 3.69 9.41
N ASP A 20 -6.94 4.81 10.04
CA ASP A 20 -7.93 5.75 9.48
C ASP A 20 -7.31 6.98 8.79
N TYR A 21 -5.98 7.04 8.65
CA TYR A 21 -5.26 8.19 8.09
C TYR A 21 -5.73 8.55 6.67
N PHE A 22 -6.11 7.57 5.88
CA PHE A 22 -6.54 7.79 4.49
C PHE A 22 -7.97 8.34 4.40
N GLU A 23 -8.81 8.16 5.42
CA GLU A 23 -10.16 8.74 5.48
C GLU A 23 -10.12 10.23 5.84
N LYS A 24 -9.12 10.64 6.62
CA LYS A 24 -8.91 11.99 7.14
C LYS A 24 -7.52 12.51 6.75
N PHE A 25 -7.16 12.33 5.48
CA PHE A 25 -5.78 12.52 5.03
C PHE A 25 -5.28 13.94 5.24
N GLU A 26 -6.11 14.97 5.02
CA GLU A 26 -5.73 16.36 5.26
C GLU A 26 -5.52 16.64 6.76
N GLU A 27 -6.41 16.14 7.62
CA GLU A 27 -6.25 16.25 9.08
C GLU A 27 -4.97 15.55 9.55
N PHE A 28 -4.70 14.34 9.03
CA PHE A 28 -3.49 13.59 9.32
C PHE A 28 -2.23 14.36 8.91
N ASN A 29 -2.18 14.92 7.71
CA ASN A 29 -1.05 15.73 7.25
C ASN A 29 -0.85 16.97 8.10
N ASN A 30 -1.92 17.68 8.42
CA ASN A 30 -1.87 18.87 9.26
C ASN A 30 -1.37 18.54 10.67
N TRP A 31 -1.83 17.40 11.22
CA TRP A 31 -1.35 16.93 12.51
C TRP A 31 0.16 16.58 12.48
N ILE A 32 0.64 15.89 11.43
CA ILE A 32 2.08 15.62 11.24
C ILE A 32 2.88 16.92 11.24
N ILE A 33 2.46 17.91 10.45
CA ILE A 33 3.17 19.20 10.32
C ILE A 33 3.29 19.91 11.68
N LYS A 34 2.20 19.92 12.46
CA LYS A 34 2.16 20.53 13.80
C LYS A 34 2.99 19.75 14.82
N THR A 35 3.04 18.41 14.70
CA THR A 35 3.64 17.53 15.71
C THR A 35 5.13 17.33 15.49
N LYS A 36 5.63 17.36 14.25
CA LYS A 36 7.05 17.16 13.92
C LYS A 36 7.99 18.19 14.59
N THR A 37 7.47 19.34 15.00
CA THR A 37 8.25 20.36 15.73
C THR A 37 8.30 20.09 17.23
N LYS A 38 7.52 19.12 17.74
CA LYS A 38 7.35 18.83 19.15
C LYS A 38 7.95 17.47 19.54
N THR A 39 8.00 16.51 18.64
CA THR A 39 8.54 15.17 18.87
C THR A 39 9.25 14.65 17.61
N LYS A 40 10.17 13.70 17.79
CA LYS A 40 10.87 13.02 16.70
C LYS A 40 10.08 11.81 16.24
N PHE A 41 9.82 11.73 14.94
CA PHE A 41 9.16 10.55 14.36
C PHE A 41 10.17 9.46 13.98
N ILE A 42 9.78 8.24 14.23
CA ILE A 42 10.38 6.99 13.76
C ILE A 42 9.35 6.36 12.78
N ASN A 43 9.58 6.26 11.54
CA ASN A 43 10.50 6.78 10.55
C ASN A 43 10.46 8.33 10.39
N CYS A 44 11.39 8.91 9.62
CA CYS A 44 11.33 10.33 9.31
C CYS A 44 10.04 10.68 8.53
N ILE A 45 9.58 11.91 8.68
CA ILE A 45 8.29 12.33 8.10
C ILE A 45 8.27 12.27 6.58
N GLU A 46 9.39 12.53 5.94
CA GLU A 46 9.53 12.45 4.49
C GLU A 46 9.26 11.02 3.99
N LEU A 47 9.79 10.03 4.69
CA LEU A 47 9.54 8.61 4.40
C LEU A 47 8.08 8.22 4.67
N VAL A 48 7.49 8.69 5.78
CA VAL A 48 6.07 8.44 6.09
C VAL A 48 5.19 9.01 4.98
N LYS A 49 5.39 10.27 4.59
CA LYS A 49 4.62 10.91 3.51
C LYS A 49 4.78 10.20 2.17
N TRP A 50 5.99 9.80 1.83
CA TRP A 50 6.26 9.04 0.61
C TRP A 50 5.49 7.71 0.60
N ASN A 51 5.45 7.00 1.72
CA ASN A 51 4.80 5.68 1.81
C ASN A 51 3.27 5.76 1.93
N THR A 52 2.68 6.91 2.30
CA THR A 52 1.21 7.06 2.37
C THR A 52 0.56 7.08 0.99
N ASP A 53 1.27 7.47 -0.06
CA ASP A 53 0.80 7.47 -1.44
C ASP A 53 1.42 6.28 -2.20
N LYS A 54 0.59 5.38 -2.74
CA LYS A 54 1.02 4.19 -3.48
C LYS A 54 1.82 4.50 -4.76
N LYS A 55 1.97 5.76 -5.14
CA LYS A 55 2.93 6.19 -6.16
C LYS A 55 4.38 5.84 -5.80
N TYR A 56 4.66 5.47 -4.54
CA TYR A 56 5.96 4.89 -4.16
C TYR A 56 6.29 3.62 -4.97
N LEU A 57 5.29 2.88 -5.47
CA LEU A 57 5.52 1.72 -6.32
C LEU A 57 6.19 2.12 -7.65
N LYS A 58 5.77 3.25 -8.24
CA LYS A 58 6.45 3.78 -9.43
C LYS A 58 7.92 4.14 -9.11
N PHE A 59 8.16 4.83 -8.00
CA PHE A 59 9.51 5.18 -7.57
C PHE A 59 10.39 3.92 -7.41
N LEU A 60 9.88 2.85 -6.80
CA LEU A 60 10.59 1.60 -6.62
C LEU A 60 10.84 0.91 -7.97
N SER A 61 9.86 0.89 -8.86
CA SER A 61 9.99 0.36 -10.22
C SER A 61 11.08 1.09 -11.01
N ASP A 62 11.11 2.43 -10.95
CA ASP A 62 12.13 3.26 -11.60
C ASP A 62 13.54 3.01 -11.02
N LYS A 63 13.63 2.42 -9.80
CA LYS A 63 14.88 1.96 -9.16
C LYS A 63 15.22 0.49 -9.42
N GLY A 64 14.48 -0.16 -10.33
CA GLY A 64 14.72 -1.54 -10.75
C GLY A 64 14.10 -2.61 -9.83
N ILE A 65 13.21 -2.23 -8.91
CA ILE A 65 12.46 -3.21 -8.11
C ILE A 65 11.32 -3.78 -8.94
N ASN A 66 11.21 -5.11 -8.97
CA ASN A 66 10.08 -5.78 -9.60
C ASN A 66 8.81 -5.56 -8.75
N VAL A 67 7.91 -4.72 -9.24
CA VAL A 67 6.60 -4.44 -8.65
C VAL A 67 5.49 -4.87 -9.60
N SER A 68 4.29 -5.12 -9.07
CA SER A 68 3.11 -5.42 -9.92
C SER A 68 2.92 -4.32 -10.95
N LYS A 69 2.67 -4.70 -12.21
CA LYS A 69 2.42 -3.75 -13.29
C LYS A 69 1.26 -2.84 -12.94
N THR A 70 1.50 -1.55 -13.00
CA THR A 70 0.58 -0.55 -12.46
C THR A 70 0.52 0.67 -13.36
N GLU A 71 -0.71 1.08 -13.71
CA GLU A 71 -1.00 2.38 -14.30
C GLU A 71 -1.52 3.33 -13.22
N PHE A 72 -0.92 4.52 -13.15
CA PHE A 72 -1.34 5.59 -12.26
C PHE A 72 -2.20 6.58 -13.02
N ILE A 73 -3.38 6.88 -12.53
CA ILE A 73 -4.37 7.72 -13.17
C ILE A 73 -4.62 8.94 -12.28
N ASN A 74 -4.32 10.12 -12.81
CA ASN A 74 -4.53 11.36 -12.08
C ASN A 74 -6.03 11.64 -11.93
N LYS A 75 -6.43 12.16 -10.78
CA LYS A 75 -7.81 12.60 -10.52
C LYS A 75 -8.30 13.53 -11.63
N LYS A 76 -9.59 13.45 -11.90
CA LYS A 76 -10.28 14.20 -12.96
C LYS A 76 -9.81 13.87 -14.39
N SER A 77 -9.03 12.81 -14.61
CA SER A 77 -8.75 12.29 -15.94
C SER A 77 -10.04 11.79 -16.61
N SER A 78 -10.10 11.83 -17.93
CA SER A 78 -11.23 11.35 -18.73
C SER A 78 -11.05 9.91 -19.24
N ILE A 79 -10.02 9.20 -18.79
CA ILE A 79 -9.75 7.81 -19.22
C ILE A 79 -10.81 6.85 -18.71
N SER A 80 -11.26 5.92 -19.56
CA SER A 80 -12.21 4.86 -19.19
C SER A 80 -11.50 3.57 -18.76
N LEU A 81 -12.21 2.68 -18.07
CA LEU A 81 -11.71 1.32 -17.77
C LEU A 81 -11.46 0.53 -19.07
N SER A 82 -12.27 0.74 -20.11
CA SER A 82 -12.07 0.14 -21.44
C SER A 82 -10.71 0.53 -22.01
N ASP A 83 -10.34 1.82 -21.93
CA ASP A 83 -9.06 2.29 -22.47
C ASP A 83 -7.88 1.73 -21.66
N LEU A 84 -8.04 1.62 -20.34
CA LEU A 84 -7.03 1.01 -19.46
C LEU A 84 -6.80 -0.47 -19.79
N PHE A 85 -7.86 -1.26 -19.96
CA PHE A 85 -7.72 -2.66 -20.40
C PHE A 85 -7.09 -2.79 -21.78
N LYS A 86 -7.45 -1.92 -22.72
CA LYS A 86 -6.83 -1.89 -24.06
C LYS A 86 -5.35 -1.52 -23.99
N LYS A 87 -5.00 -0.54 -23.17
CA LYS A 87 -3.62 -0.07 -23.01
C LYS A 87 -2.72 -1.12 -22.35
N THR A 88 -3.19 -1.73 -21.27
CA THR A 88 -2.37 -2.61 -20.41
C THR A 88 -2.35 -4.06 -20.85
N GLN A 89 -3.38 -4.49 -21.59
CA GLN A 89 -3.63 -5.88 -21.98
C GLN A 89 -3.79 -6.85 -20.79
N PHE A 90 -4.08 -6.35 -19.59
CA PHE A 90 -4.34 -7.20 -18.43
C PHE A 90 -5.61 -8.03 -18.63
N ASP A 91 -5.60 -9.28 -18.18
CA ASP A 91 -6.80 -10.11 -18.13
C ASP A 91 -7.68 -9.78 -16.94
N GLN A 92 -7.05 -9.46 -15.83
CA GLN A 92 -7.68 -9.04 -14.60
C GLN A 92 -6.91 -7.89 -13.98
N ALA A 93 -7.62 -6.99 -13.34
CA ALA A 93 -7.03 -5.82 -12.69
C ALA A 93 -7.68 -5.51 -11.34
N ILE A 94 -6.95 -4.75 -10.54
CA ILE A 94 -7.45 -4.10 -9.33
C ILE A 94 -7.51 -2.60 -9.60
N ILE A 95 -8.64 -1.97 -9.27
CA ILE A 95 -8.70 -0.51 -9.11
C ILE A 95 -8.76 -0.16 -7.62
N LYS A 96 -8.02 0.86 -7.24
CA LYS A 96 -7.99 1.39 -5.87
C LYS A 96 -7.46 2.82 -5.85
N PRO A 97 -7.81 3.66 -4.86
CA PRO A 97 -7.19 4.97 -4.69
C PRO A 97 -5.69 4.85 -4.35
N CYS A 98 -4.88 5.81 -4.81
CA CYS A 98 -3.45 5.88 -4.47
C CYS A 98 -3.24 6.04 -2.96
N ILE A 99 -4.10 6.80 -2.29
CA ILE A 99 -4.10 6.95 -0.84
C ILE A 99 -5.30 6.18 -0.31
N SER A 100 -5.07 4.98 0.23
CA SER A 100 -6.08 4.10 0.79
C SER A 100 -5.46 3.03 1.70
N GLY A 101 -6.27 2.44 2.57
CA GLY A 101 -5.90 1.36 3.47
C GLY A 101 -7.05 0.36 3.64
N ALA A 102 -6.81 -0.77 4.32
CA ALA A 102 -7.81 -1.79 4.65
C ALA A 102 -8.68 -2.24 3.46
N ALA A 103 -8.10 -2.29 2.25
CA ALA A 103 -8.80 -2.60 0.99
C ALA A 103 -10.03 -1.72 0.69
N LYS A 104 -10.15 -0.54 1.32
CA LYS A 104 -11.24 0.40 1.04
C LYS A 104 -11.21 0.84 -0.42
N ASP A 105 -12.38 0.87 -1.06
CA ASP A 105 -12.55 1.24 -2.47
C ASP A 105 -11.65 0.43 -3.44
N THR A 106 -11.40 -0.84 -3.06
CA THR A 106 -10.59 -1.77 -3.85
C THR A 106 -11.49 -2.78 -4.55
N TYR A 107 -11.45 -2.81 -5.88
CA TYR A 107 -12.30 -3.67 -6.70
C TYR A 107 -11.47 -4.49 -7.67
N ARG A 108 -11.79 -5.79 -7.76
CA ARG A 108 -11.24 -6.71 -8.77
C ARG A 108 -12.16 -6.76 -9.97
N LEU A 109 -11.60 -6.53 -11.13
CA LEU A 109 -12.32 -6.54 -12.40
C LEU A 109 -11.57 -7.35 -13.45
N ASN A 110 -12.29 -7.73 -14.51
CA ASN A 110 -11.75 -8.41 -15.67
C ASN A 110 -12.40 -7.88 -16.97
N LYS A 111 -11.93 -8.36 -18.12
CA LYS A 111 -12.43 -7.96 -19.44
C LYS A 111 -13.94 -8.19 -19.63
N SER A 112 -14.57 -9.11 -18.90
CA SER A 112 -16.01 -9.40 -19.02
C SER A 112 -16.90 -8.57 -18.12
N ASN A 113 -16.37 -8.04 -16.99
CA ASN A 113 -17.19 -7.38 -15.96
C ASN A 113 -16.84 -5.91 -15.69
N PHE A 114 -15.77 -5.35 -16.27
CA PHE A 114 -15.29 -4.00 -15.95
C PHE A 114 -16.35 -2.91 -16.15
N HIS A 115 -17.25 -3.10 -17.12
CA HIS A 115 -18.33 -2.15 -17.43
C HIS A 115 -19.23 -1.88 -16.21
N ARG A 116 -19.39 -2.85 -15.31
CA ARG A 116 -20.16 -2.70 -14.06
C ARG A 116 -19.49 -1.73 -13.07
N PHE A 117 -18.19 -1.53 -13.21
CA PHE A 117 -17.39 -0.68 -12.32
C PHE A 117 -17.12 0.72 -12.88
N GLU A 118 -17.47 1.00 -14.13
CA GLU A 118 -17.19 2.27 -14.80
C GLU A 118 -17.76 3.46 -14.01
N LYS A 119 -19.01 3.37 -13.54
CA LYS A 119 -19.65 4.42 -12.73
C LYS A 119 -18.92 4.63 -11.40
N THR A 120 -18.54 3.55 -10.72
CA THR A 120 -17.78 3.58 -9.47
C THR A 120 -16.40 4.18 -9.68
N PHE A 121 -15.68 3.72 -10.71
CA PHE A 121 -14.36 4.23 -11.08
C PHE A 121 -14.40 5.74 -11.34
N ASN A 122 -15.34 6.20 -12.17
CA ASN A 122 -15.50 7.62 -12.49
C ASN A 122 -15.84 8.46 -11.24
N SER A 123 -16.63 7.93 -10.32
CA SER A 123 -16.95 8.60 -9.05
C SER A 123 -15.71 8.75 -8.16
N LEU A 124 -14.89 7.71 -8.07
CA LEU A 124 -13.63 7.71 -7.29
C LEU A 124 -12.58 8.63 -7.94
N LEU A 125 -12.46 8.59 -9.28
CA LEU A 125 -11.49 9.37 -10.04
C LEU A 125 -11.73 10.89 -9.95
N LYS A 126 -12.97 11.32 -9.71
CA LYS A 126 -13.29 12.73 -9.44
C LYS A 126 -12.59 13.26 -8.19
N LYS A 127 -12.34 12.39 -7.22
CA LYS A 127 -11.85 12.77 -5.88
C LYS A 127 -10.39 12.35 -5.63
N ASN A 128 -9.94 11.26 -6.26
CA ASN A 128 -8.67 10.60 -5.94
C ASN A 128 -7.83 10.36 -7.20
N ASP A 129 -6.51 10.37 -7.03
CA ASP A 129 -5.63 9.65 -7.94
C ASP A 129 -5.88 8.15 -7.75
N MET A 130 -5.91 7.40 -8.86
CA MET A 130 -6.26 5.99 -8.85
C MET A 130 -5.11 5.13 -9.35
N ILE A 131 -5.13 3.87 -8.93
CA ILE A 131 -4.29 2.80 -9.47
C ILE A 131 -5.17 1.86 -10.28
N PHE A 132 -4.69 1.48 -11.48
CA PHE A 132 -5.12 0.32 -12.23
C PHE A 132 -3.95 -0.66 -12.29
N GLN A 133 -4.04 -1.76 -11.56
CA GLN A 133 -2.93 -2.68 -11.29
C GLN A 133 -3.28 -4.08 -11.74
N GLU A 134 -2.33 -4.80 -12.36
CA GLU A 134 -2.49 -6.21 -12.68
C GLU A 134 -2.86 -7.02 -11.44
N PHE A 135 -3.90 -7.86 -11.56
CA PHE A 135 -4.29 -8.75 -10.47
C PHE A 135 -3.38 -9.98 -10.46
N LEU A 136 -2.62 -10.15 -9.40
CA LEU A 136 -1.78 -11.32 -9.20
C LEU A 136 -2.61 -12.44 -8.57
N SER A 137 -3.04 -13.41 -9.39
CA SER A 137 -3.92 -14.51 -8.95
C SER A 137 -3.31 -15.35 -7.83
N ASN A 138 -1.99 -15.40 -7.74
CA ASN A 138 -1.26 -16.12 -6.71
C ASN A 138 -1.57 -15.66 -5.29
N ILE A 139 -2.08 -14.44 -5.10
CA ILE A 139 -2.55 -13.99 -3.78
C ILE A 139 -3.67 -14.90 -3.23
N THR A 140 -4.50 -15.48 -4.09
CA THR A 140 -5.59 -16.39 -3.68
C THR A 140 -5.13 -17.82 -3.48
N ILE A 141 -3.95 -18.19 -3.98
CA ILE A 141 -3.39 -19.55 -3.92
C ILE A 141 -2.36 -19.63 -2.80
N PHE A 142 -1.40 -18.70 -2.80
CA PHE A 142 -0.26 -18.69 -1.88
C PHE A 142 -0.36 -17.65 -0.77
N GLY A 143 -1.24 -16.65 -0.94
CA GLY A 143 -1.35 -15.53 -0.01
C GLY A 143 -0.31 -14.43 -0.25
N GLU A 144 -0.15 -13.55 0.73
CA GLU A 144 0.80 -12.45 0.79
C GLU A 144 1.82 -12.71 1.89
N ILE A 145 3.09 -12.62 1.58
CA ILE A 145 4.19 -12.75 2.55
C ILE A 145 4.60 -11.36 2.99
N SER A 146 4.59 -11.10 4.29
CA SER A 146 5.05 -9.83 4.87
C SER A 146 6.36 -10.04 5.62
N LEU A 147 7.45 -9.43 5.15
CA LEU A 147 8.75 -9.46 5.81
C LEU A 147 8.97 -8.17 6.60
N ILE A 148 9.31 -8.31 7.86
CA ILE A 148 9.48 -7.19 8.80
C ILE A 148 10.96 -6.89 9.01
N PHE A 149 11.30 -5.59 8.95
CA PHE A 149 12.64 -5.07 9.15
C PHE A 149 12.68 -4.06 10.28
N ILE A 150 13.69 -4.18 11.12
CA ILE A 150 14.08 -3.17 12.11
C ILE A 150 15.46 -2.64 11.71
N GLY A 151 15.52 -1.38 11.32
CA GLY A 151 16.72 -0.84 10.66
C GLY A 151 17.00 -1.59 9.36
N LYS A 152 18.21 -2.16 9.24
CA LYS A 152 18.62 -2.96 8.08
C LYS A 152 18.42 -4.47 8.27
N GLN A 153 17.98 -4.89 9.45
CA GLN A 153 17.90 -6.31 9.81
C GLN A 153 16.51 -6.86 9.55
N PHE A 154 16.44 -7.98 8.81
CA PHE A 154 15.26 -8.83 8.78
C PHE A 154 15.04 -9.43 10.17
N THR A 155 13.82 -9.41 10.66
CA THR A 155 13.48 -9.95 11.99
C THR A 155 12.59 -11.18 11.91
N HIS A 156 11.50 -11.11 11.19
CA HIS A 156 10.53 -12.20 11.03
C HIS A 156 9.64 -11.96 9.81
N ALA A 157 8.93 -13.00 9.41
CA ALA A 157 7.92 -12.89 8.38
C ALA A 157 6.62 -13.59 8.80
N VAL A 158 5.54 -13.11 8.22
CA VAL A 158 4.22 -13.73 8.32
C VAL A 158 3.63 -13.91 6.94
N LYS A 159 2.80 -14.94 6.80
CA LYS A 159 2.02 -15.18 5.60
C LYS A 159 0.55 -14.89 5.91
N LYS A 160 -0.08 -14.13 5.06
CA LYS A 160 -1.50 -13.77 5.15
C LYS A 160 -2.27 -14.50 4.06
N ILE A 161 -3.31 -15.18 4.43
CA ILE A 161 -4.12 -16.00 3.53
C ILE A 161 -5.53 -15.42 3.49
N ALA A 162 -6.03 -15.14 2.29
CA ALA A 162 -7.39 -14.64 2.12
C ALA A 162 -8.42 -15.72 2.46
N LYS A 163 -9.57 -15.31 2.97
CA LYS A 163 -10.73 -16.19 3.12
C LYS A 163 -11.10 -16.80 1.76
N LYS A 164 -11.53 -18.07 1.76
CA LYS A 164 -12.01 -18.76 0.54
C LYS A 164 -13.06 -17.91 -0.19
N GLY A 165 -12.79 -17.61 -1.47
CA GLY A 165 -13.66 -16.79 -2.31
C GLY A 165 -13.37 -15.28 -2.25
N ASP A 166 -12.42 -14.84 -1.42
CA ASP A 166 -11.92 -13.46 -1.38
C ASP A 166 -10.44 -13.40 -1.84
N PHE A 167 -9.97 -12.21 -2.16
CA PHE A 167 -8.57 -11.92 -2.47
C PHE A 167 -7.92 -11.00 -1.43
N ARG A 168 -8.73 -10.43 -0.54
CA ARG A 168 -8.27 -9.54 0.53
C ARG A 168 -7.75 -10.37 1.69
N VAL A 169 -6.49 -10.18 2.01
CA VAL A 169 -5.78 -10.99 3.02
C VAL A 169 -5.86 -10.41 4.45
N GLN A 170 -6.50 -9.25 4.62
CA GLN A 170 -6.65 -8.60 5.92
C GLN A 170 -7.62 -9.40 6.81
N ASP A 171 -7.34 -9.40 8.11
CA ASP A 171 -8.17 -10.03 9.15
C ASP A 171 -9.59 -9.47 9.20
N ASP A 172 -9.77 -8.17 8.98
CA ASP A 172 -11.09 -7.51 8.86
C ASP A 172 -11.97 -8.13 7.75
N HIS A 173 -11.36 -8.82 6.79
CA HIS A 173 -12.05 -9.55 5.71
C HIS A 173 -12.06 -11.08 5.95
N GLY A 174 -11.68 -11.52 7.14
CA GLY A 174 -11.63 -12.94 7.51
C GLY A 174 -10.40 -13.67 6.99
N GLY A 175 -9.35 -12.95 6.63
CA GLY A 175 -8.03 -13.51 6.36
C GLY A 175 -7.38 -14.08 7.61
N THR A 176 -6.44 -15.00 7.44
CA THR A 176 -5.64 -15.60 8.52
C THR A 176 -4.19 -15.20 8.39
N VAL A 177 -3.48 -15.20 9.52
CA VAL A 177 -2.05 -14.89 9.59
C VAL A 177 -1.33 -16.05 10.24
N GLU A 178 -0.26 -16.53 9.60
CA GLU A 178 0.59 -17.60 10.12
C GLU A 178 2.07 -17.18 10.08
N VAL A 179 2.88 -17.78 10.93
CA VAL A 179 4.34 -17.59 10.91
C VAL A 179 4.89 -18.14 9.59
N TYR A 180 5.79 -17.40 8.96
CA TYR A 180 6.42 -17.80 7.72
C TYR A 180 7.94 -17.79 7.84
N ASN A 181 8.58 -18.84 7.32
CA ASN A 181 10.04 -18.93 7.23
C ASN A 181 10.47 -18.63 5.79
N PRO A 182 10.88 -17.39 5.48
CA PRO A 182 11.20 -16.99 4.12
C PRO A 182 12.51 -17.63 3.65
N VAL A 183 12.59 -17.93 2.35
CA VAL A 183 13.84 -18.35 1.72
C VAL A 183 14.81 -17.17 1.58
N LYS A 184 16.07 -17.46 1.35
CA LYS A 184 17.13 -16.45 1.27
C LYS A 184 16.83 -15.40 0.20
N GLU A 185 16.34 -15.82 -0.94
CA GLU A 185 16.01 -14.97 -2.09
C GLU A 185 14.93 -13.93 -1.75
N GLU A 186 13.91 -14.30 -0.97
CA GLU A 186 12.86 -13.40 -0.50
C GLU A 186 13.44 -12.33 0.44
N ILE A 187 14.31 -12.77 1.37
CA ILE A 187 14.98 -11.85 2.32
C ILE A 187 15.87 -10.86 1.56
N GLU A 188 16.65 -11.33 0.59
CA GLU A 188 17.56 -10.46 -0.19
C GLU A 188 16.76 -9.49 -1.09
N PHE A 189 15.67 -9.95 -1.71
CA PHE A 189 14.77 -9.07 -2.45
C PHE A 189 14.13 -7.99 -1.54
N ALA A 190 13.66 -8.38 -0.37
CA ALA A 190 13.09 -7.44 0.58
C ALA A 190 14.12 -6.43 1.11
N LYS A 191 15.37 -6.87 1.38
CA LYS A 191 16.49 -5.97 1.70
C LYS A 191 16.76 -4.97 0.58
N LEU A 192 16.74 -5.45 -0.68
CA LEU A 192 16.91 -4.57 -1.84
C LEU A 192 15.79 -3.51 -1.87
N CYS A 193 14.51 -3.89 -1.67
CA CYS A 193 13.40 -2.94 -1.60
C CYS A 193 13.63 -1.87 -0.52
N VAL A 194 14.00 -2.29 0.70
CA VAL A 194 14.30 -1.38 1.83
C VAL A 194 15.47 -0.44 1.49
N SER A 195 16.50 -0.93 0.80
CA SER A 195 17.67 -0.13 0.42
C SER A 195 17.36 0.96 -0.63
N LYS A 196 16.28 0.78 -1.41
CA LYS A 196 15.86 1.73 -2.45
C LYS A 196 14.89 2.80 -1.93
N CYS A 197 14.47 2.73 -0.68
CA CYS A 197 13.67 3.80 -0.08
C CYS A 197 14.42 5.16 -0.11
N PRO A 198 13.72 6.30 -0.16
CA PRO A 198 14.35 7.63 -0.23
C PRO A 198 15.20 7.96 1.00
N SER A 199 14.95 7.28 2.11
CA SER A 199 15.80 7.29 3.31
C SER A 199 15.72 5.93 4.00
N GLN A 200 16.73 5.60 4.83
CA GLN A 200 16.76 4.33 5.55
C GLN A 200 15.59 4.25 6.55
N PRO A 201 14.65 3.31 6.38
CA PRO A 201 13.60 3.11 7.38
C PRO A 201 14.19 2.47 8.65
N ILE A 202 13.65 2.89 9.79
CA ILE A 202 13.93 2.24 11.09
C ILE A 202 12.96 1.07 11.29
N TYR A 203 11.74 1.20 10.79
CA TYR A 203 10.76 0.12 10.71
C TYR A 203 10.21 0.04 9.29
N ALA A 204 10.23 -1.16 8.73
CA ALA A 204 9.63 -1.41 7.42
C ALA A 204 8.94 -2.78 7.37
N ARG A 205 7.93 -2.89 6.51
CA ARG A 205 7.31 -4.14 6.08
C ARG A 205 7.35 -4.19 4.57
N VAL A 206 7.84 -5.28 4.04
CA VAL A 206 7.83 -5.56 2.59
C VAL A 206 6.84 -6.68 2.35
N ASP A 207 5.80 -6.39 1.58
CA ASP A 207 4.75 -7.35 1.23
C ASP A 207 5.04 -7.91 -0.16
N LEU A 208 5.12 -9.24 -0.28
CA LEU A 208 5.46 -9.99 -1.50
C LEU A 208 4.28 -10.86 -1.95
N ILE A 209 4.08 -10.93 -3.26
CA ILE A 209 3.14 -11.85 -3.93
C ILE A 209 3.92 -12.49 -5.09
N TYR A 210 3.83 -13.81 -5.24
CA TYR A 210 4.45 -14.59 -6.32
C TYR A 210 3.71 -14.46 -7.65
#